data_81db03e76ee0b6b8a50cba8eaa73a030
#
_entry.id   81db03e76ee0b6b8a50cba8eaa73a030
#
_cell.length_a   1.000
_cell.length_b   1.000
_cell.length_c   1.000
_cell.angle_alpha   90.00
_cell.angle_beta   90.00
_cell.angle_gamma   90.00
#
_symmetry.space_group_name_H-M   'P 1'
#
loop_
_entity.id
_entity.type
_entity.pdbx_description
1 polymer ?
#
loop_
_entity_poly.entity_id
_entity_poly.type
_entity_poly.pdbx_seq_one_letter_code
_entity_poly.pdbx_strand_id
1 'polypeptide(L)'
;MDVKRIINEPTAAALAYGMDKSSGDKVVAVYDLGGGTFDISVIEIADVDGEKQFEVLATNGDTFLGGEDFDMRLIEYLSSEFKKDSGIDLSNDPLAMQRLKEAAEKSKIELSSSQQTEVNLPYITADASGPKHLVVKLTLSLIHI
;
A
#
# COMPACT_ATOMS: atom_id res chain seq x y z
N MET A 1 0.64 21.84 23.19
CA MET A 1 -0.15 21.63 21.97
C MET A 1 -1.59 22.01 22.29
N ASP A 2 -2.23 22.91 21.50
CA ASP A 2 -3.59 23.38 21.74
C ASP A 2 -4.53 22.61 20.79
N VAL A 3 -5.20 21.58 21.34
CA VAL A 3 -6.13 20.73 20.60
C VAL A 3 -7.47 21.44 20.50
N LYS A 4 -7.90 21.79 19.29
CA LYS A 4 -9.16 22.52 19.04
C LYS A 4 -10.38 21.58 18.93
N ARG A 5 -10.19 20.41 18.32
CA ARG A 5 -11.28 19.44 18.07
C ARG A 5 -10.71 18.04 17.81
N ILE A 6 -11.50 17.02 18.12
CA ILE A 6 -11.28 15.63 17.71
C ILE A 6 -12.35 15.30 16.66
N ILE A 7 -11.93 14.73 15.53
CA ILE A 7 -12.81 14.26 14.45
C ILE A 7 -12.42 12.84 14.04
N ASN A 8 -13.37 12.09 13.51
CA ASN A 8 -13.12 10.76 12.97
C ASN A 8 -12.26 10.84 11.70
N GLU A 9 -11.39 9.87 11.49
CA GLU A 9 -10.46 9.80 10.35
C GLU A 9 -11.16 9.91 8.99
N PRO A 10 -12.23 9.14 8.68
CA PRO A 10 -12.95 9.26 7.42
C PRO A 10 -13.59 10.63 7.22
N THR A 11 -14.07 11.29 8.30
CA THR A 11 -14.58 12.65 8.23
C THR A 11 -13.45 13.64 7.90
N ALA A 12 -12.26 13.45 8.49
CA ALA A 12 -11.10 14.26 8.17
C ALA A 12 -10.67 14.12 6.71
N ALA A 13 -10.71 12.89 6.17
CA ALA A 13 -10.44 12.64 4.76
C ALA A 13 -11.44 13.35 3.84
N ALA A 14 -12.75 13.26 4.12
CA ALA A 14 -13.78 13.94 3.36
C ALA A 14 -13.59 15.48 3.38
N LEU A 15 -13.24 16.04 4.53
CA LEU A 15 -12.93 17.48 4.66
C LEU A 15 -11.69 17.88 3.87
N ALA A 16 -10.63 17.05 3.91
CA ALA A 16 -9.39 17.32 3.18
C ALA A 16 -9.61 17.37 1.65
N TYR A 17 -10.55 16.56 1.14
CA TYR A 17 -10.97 16.59 -0.26
C TYR A 17 -11.98 17.74 -0.58
N GLY A 18 -12.26 18.61 0.37
CA GLY A 18 -13.12 19.77 0.16
C GLY A 18 -14.60 19.44 0.00
N MET A 19 -15.07 18.32 0.56
CA MET A 19 -16.47 17.91 0.49
C MET A 19 -17.41 18.85 1.25
N ASP A 20 -16.89 19.60 2.20
CA ASP A 20 -17.59 20.69 2.90
C ASP A 20 -17.97 21.87 1.99
N LYS A 21 -17.20 22.10 0.92
CA LYS A 21 -17.40 23.21 -0.04
C LYS A 21 -18.38 22.88 -1.16
N SER A 22 -18.79 21.63 -1.27
CA SER A 22 -19.74 21.21 -2.31
C SER A 22 -21.17 21.53 -1.91
N SER A 23 -22.00 21.94 -2.88
CA SER A 23 -23.41 22.26 -2.66
C SER A 23 -24.28 21.00 -2.55
N GLY A 24 -25.34 21.10 -1.72
CA GLY A 24 -26.36 20.07 -1.53
C GLY A 24 -25.94 18.93 -0.62
N ASP A 25 -26.92 18.07 -0.32
CA ASP A 25 -26.73 16.85 0.46
C ASP A 25 -26.15 15.76 -0.42
N LYS A 26 -25.31 14.90 0.15
CA LYS A 26 -24.70 13.79 -0.56
C LYS A 26 -24.29 12.67 0.37
N VAL A 27 -24.19 11.49 -0.20
CA VAL A 27 -23.57 10.34 0.46
C VAL A 27 -22.28 10.01 -0.29
N VAL A 28 -21.19 9.89 0.46
CA VAL A 28 -19.86 9.59 -0.07
C VAL A 28 -19.31 8.34 0.58
N ALA A 29 -18.51 7.57 -0.15
CA ALA A 29 -17.70 6.49 0.40
C ALA A 29 -16.24 6.95 0.50
N VAL A 30 -15.66 6.79 1.69
CA VAL A 30 -14.23 6.96 1.92
C VAL A 30 -13.60 5.57 1.92
N TYR A 31 -12.69 5.35 0.97
CA TYR A 31 -11.93 4.12 0.83
C TYR A 31 -10.49 4.40 1.27
N ASP A 32 -10.08 3.81 2.37
CA ASP A 32 -8.76 3.99 2.97
C ASP A 32 -7.99 2.67 3.03
N LEU A 33 -7.00 2.51 2.17
CA LEU A 33 -6.08 1.38 2.18
C LEU A 33 -4.73 1.88 2.71
N GLY A 34 -4.51 1.69 4.00
CA GLY A 34 -3.28 2.05 4.69
C GLY A 34 -2.15 1.04 4.52
N GLY A 35 -1.10 1.16 5.33
CA GLY A 35 0.03 0.23 5.32
C GLY A 35 -0.32 -1.17 5.84
N GLY A 36 -1.17 -1.25 6.87
CA GLY A 36 -1.54 -2.52 7.52
C GLY A 36 -3.04 -2.71 7.73
N THR A 37 -3.87 -1.72 7.41
CA THR A 37 -5.33 -1.79 7.56
C THR A 37 -6.02 -1.27 6.31
N PHE A 38 -7.19 -1.81 6.05
CA PHE A 38 -8.14 -1.34 5.05
C PHE A 38 -9.43 -0.95 5.73
N ASP A 39 -9.90 0.26 5.47
CA ASP A 39 -11.15 0.80 5.98
C ASP A 39 -12.00 1.40 4.86
N ILE A 40 -13.31 1.13 4.90
CA ILE A 40 -14.29 1.77 4.05
C ILE A 40 -15.41 2.34 4.91
N SER A 41 -15.73 3.63 4.72
CA SER A 41 -16.77 4.33 5.47
C SER A 41 -17.74 5.02 4.54
N VAL A 42 -19.02 4.91 4.82
CA VAL A 42 -20.08 5.64 4.13
C VAL A 42 -20.50 6.80 5.02
N ILE A 43 -20.41 8.01 4.46
CA ILE A 43 -20.65 9.26 5.18
C ILE A 43 -21.76 10.03 4.48
N GLU A 44 -22.77 10.43 5.24
CA GLU A 44 -23.74 11.44 4.81
C GLU A 44 -23.21 12.84 5.12
N ILE A 45 -23.34 13.73 4.16
CA ILE A 45 -23.01 15.15 4.30
C ILE A 45 -24.29 15.91 4.00
N ALA A 46 -24.87 16.51 5.03
CA ALA A 46 -26.10 17.28 4.92
C ALA A 46 -25.85 18.76 5.20
N ASP A 47 -26.65 19.62 4.58
CA ASP A 47 -26.69 21.08 4.87
C ASP A 47 -27.79 21.33 5.88
N VAL A 48 -27.41 21.70 7.09
CA VAL A 48 -28.36 22.04 8.16
C VAL A 48 -28.08 23.45 8.60
N ASP A 49 -29.06 24.33 8.36
CA ASP A 49 -29.00 25.77 8.71
C ASP A 49 -27.74 26.50 8.16
N GLY A 50 -27.25 26.09 6.99
CA GLY A 50 -26.07 26.67 6.33
C GLY A 50 -24.73 26.13 6.85
N GLU A 51 -24.76 25.12 7.73
CA GLU A 51 -23.57 24.40 8.19
C GLU A 51 -23.57 22.96 7.68
N LYS A 52 -22.40 22.48 7.24
CA LYS A 52 -22.25 21.09 6.81
C LYS A 52 -22.10 20.16 8.01
N GLN A 53 -23.03 19.22 8.12
CA GLN A 53 -22.98 18.12 9.07
C GLN A 53 -22.51 16.85 8.40
N PHE A 54 -21.63 16.11 9.09
CA PHE A 54 -21.06 14.85 8.63
C PHE A 54 -21.50 13.74 9.58
N GLU A 55 -22.19 12.76 9.04
CA GLU A 55 -22.60 11.56 9.78
C GLU A 55 -22.03 10.30 9.16
N VAL A 56 -21.33 9.48 9.94
CA VAL A 56 -20.83 8.18 9.49
C VAL A 56 -21.98 7.19 9.60
N LEU A 57 -22.52 6.76 8.45
CA LEU A 57 -23.66 5.83 8.38
C LEU A 57 -23.24 4.39 8.60
N ALA A 58 -22.08 4.00 8.07
CA ALA A 58 -21.56 2.64 8.17
C ALA A 58 -20.03 2.65 8.01
N THR A 59 -19.38 1.69 8.66
CA THR A 59 -17.96 1.39 8.51
C THR A 59 -17.75 -0.12 8.43
N ASN A 60 -16.84 -0.53 7.57
CA ASN A 60 -16.35 -1.90 7.46
C ASN A 60 -14.88 -1.87 7.01
N GLY A 61 -14.19 -3.01 7.06
CA GLY A 61 -12.80 -3.09 6.64
C GLY A 61 -12.13 -4.39 7.03
N ASP A 62 -10.81 -4.41 6.90
CA ASP A 62 -9.95 -5.51 7.32
C ASP A 62 -8.74 -4.95 8.08
N THR A 63 -8.61 -5.32 9.35
CA THR A 63 -7.53 -4.85 10.23
C THR A 63 -6.18 -5.53 9.97
N PHE A 64 -6.13 -6.47 9.04
CA PHE A 64 -4.94 -7.22 8.65
C PHE A 64 -4.67 -7.18 7.14
N LEU A 65 -5.20 -6.17 6.43
CA LEU A 65 -4.99 -5.97 5.00
C LEU A 65 -4.47 -4.57 4.75
N GLY A 66 -3.30 -4.47 4.13
CA GLY A 66 -2.70 -3.17 3.79
C GLY A 66 -1.57 -3.27 2.80
N GLY A 67 -0.88 -2.16 2.57
CA GLY A 67 0.23 -2.06 1.62
C GLY A 67 1.38 -3.05 1.91
N GLU A 68 1.59 -3.41 3.18
CA GLU A 68 2.62 -4.36 3.59
C GLU A 68 2.34 -5.79 3.09
N ASP A 69 1.07 -6.18 2.93
CA ASP A 69 0.72 -7.51 2.40
C ASP A 69 1.12 -7.63 0.92
N PHE A 70 0.97 -6.56 0.16
CA PHE A 70 1.47 -6.50 -1.21
C PHE A 70 2.99 -6.60 -1.27
N ASP A 71 3.70 -5.91 -0.37
CA ASP A 71 5.16 -6.00 -0.28
C ASP A 71 5.60 -7.42 0.04
N MET A 72 4.95 -8.08 1.00
CA MET A 72 5.26 -9.48 1.34
C MET A 72 5.07 -10.43 0.16
N ARG A 73 3.99 -10.28 -0.62
CA ARG A 73 3.78 -11.09 -1.83
C ARG A 73 4.86 -10.86 -2.89
N LEU A 74 5.30 -9.61 -3.07
CA LEU A 74 6.41 -9.30 -3.97
C LEU A 74 7.73 -9.90 -3.48
N ILE A 75 8.02 -9.84 -2.18
CA ILE A 75 9.21 -10.46 -1.58
C ILE A 75 9.21 -11.97 -1.81
N GLU A 76 8.09 -12.65 -1.55
CA GLU A 76 7.93 -14.09 -1.78
C GLU A 76 8.18 -14.43 -3.26
N TYR A 77 7.60 -13.65 -4.18
CA TYR A 77 7.80 -13.85 -5.61
C TYR A 77 9.27 -13.68 -6.01
N LEU A 78 9.90 -12.55 -5.65
CA LEU A 78 11.29 -12.26 -5.98
C LEU A 78 12.25 -13.31 -5.40
N SER A 79 12.03 -13.72 -4.16
CA SER A 79 12.81 -14.77 -3.51
C SER A 79 12.65 -16.11 -4.23
N SER A 80 11.43 -16.47 -4.66
CA SER A 80 11.16 -17.69 -5.39
C SER A 80 11.82 -17.71 -6.77
N GLU A 81 11.77 -16.60 -7.50
CA GLU A 81 12.42 -16.45 -8.82
C GLU A 81 13.96 -16.58 -8.67
N PHE A 82 14.52 -15.89 -7.68
CA PHE A 82 15.95 -16.02 -7.41
C PHE A 82 16.37 -17.46 -7.07
N LYS A 83 15.56 -18.16 -6.26
CA LYS A 83 15.81 -19.55 -5.89
C LYS A 83 15.72 -20.50 -7.09
N LYS A 84 14.82 -20.26 -8.05
CA LYS A 84 14.73 -21.02 -9.30
C LYS A 84 16.00 -20.86 -10.15
N ASP A 85 16.52 -19.64 -10.25
CA ASP A 85 17.67 -19.33 -11.09
C ASP A 85 19.01 -19.72 -10.47
N SER A 86 19.19 -19.44 -9.17
CA SER A 86 20.47 -19.63 -8.48
C SER A 86 20.55 -20.89 -7.61
N GLY A 87 19.41 -21.50 -7.27
CA GLY A 87 19.32 -22.58 -6.30
C GLY A 87 19.47 -22.14 -4.83
N ILE A 88 19.66 -20.83 -4.58
CA ILE A 88 19.96 -20.29 -3.25
C ILE A 88 18.67 -19.73 -2.63
N ASP A 89 18.45 -20.06 -1.36
CA ASP A 89 17.36 -19.54 -0.55
C ASP A 89 17.83 -18.31 0.24
N LEU A 90 17.22 -17.16 -0.03
CA LEU A 90 17.57 -15.89 0.62
C LEU A 90 16.91 -15.70 1.99
N SER A 91 15.97 -16.56 2.39
CA SER A 91 15.20 -16.40 3.63
C SER A 91 16.06 -16.37 4.90
N ASN A 92 17.24 -16.97 4.85
CA ASN A 92 18.19 -17.01 5.96
C ASN A 92 19.25 -15.90 5.94
N ASP A 93 19.18 -15.00 4.96
CA ASP A 93 20.09 -13.85 4.85
C ASP A 93 19.32 -12.53 5.17
N PRO A 94 19.47 -11.99 6.41
CA PRO A 94 18.73 -10.81 6.82
C PRO A 94 19.02 -9.58 5.95
N LEU A 95 20.26 -9.45 5.44
CA LEU A 95 20.65 -8.33 4.60
C LEU A 95 19.99 -8.42 3.21
N ALA A 96 19.97 -9.62 2.63
CA ALA A 96 19.28 -9.88 1.37
C ALA A 96 17.78 -9.64 1.52
N MET A 97 17.17 -10.11 2.61
CA MET A 97 15.74 -9.92 2.89
C MET A 97 15.38 -8.45 3.07
N GLN A 98 16.22 -7.65 3.73
CA GLN A 98 16.00 -6.20 3.85
C GLN A 98 16.05 -5.53 2.47
N ARG A 99 17.01 -5.87 1.63
CA ARG A 99 17.13 -5.32 0.27
C ARG A 99 15.95 -5.73 -0.62
N LEU A 100 15.44 -6.96 -0.46
CA LEU A 100 14.21 -7.40 -1.13
C LEU A 100 13.00 -6.59 -0.69
N LYS A 101 12.87 -6.31 0.63
CA LYS A 101 11.77 -5.49 1.17
C LYS A 101 11.79 -4.08 0.56
N GLU A 102 12.93 -3.41 0.58
CA GLU A 102 13.07 -2.08 -0.01
C GLU A 102 12.76 -2.07 -1.52
N ALA A 103 13.21 -3.09 -2.25
CA ALA A 103 12.93 -3.23 -3.68
C ALA A 103 11.46 -3.53 -3.97
N ALA A 104 10.81 -4.35 -3.15
CA ALA A 104 9.39 -4.66 -3.28
C ALA A 104 8.53 -3.41 -3.07
N GLU A 105 8.74 -2.67 -1.99
CA GLU A 105 8.04 -1.42 -1.71
C GLU A 105 8.24 -0.39 -2.84
N LYS A 106 9.47 -0.19 -3.29
CA LYS A 106 9.78 0.70 -4.41
C LYS A 106 9.04 0.27 -5.68
N SER A 107 9.07 -1.02 -6.01
CA SER A 107 8.39 -1.56 -7.19
C SER A 107 6.86 -1.38 -7.11
N LYS A 108 6.26 -1.60 -5.95
CA LYS A 108 4.84 -1.35 -5.70
C LYS A 108 4.49 0.11 -5.98
N ILE A 109 5.29 1.06 -5.48
CA ILE A 109 5.10 2.50 -5.70
C ILE A 109 5.22 2.83 -7.20
N GLU A 110 6.25 2.32 -7.89
CA GLU A 110 6.46 2.57 -9.32
C GLU A 110 5.31 2.01 -10.18
N LEU A 111 4.80 0.83 -9.85
CA LEU A 111 3.68 0.19 -10.54
C LEU A 111 2.33 0.90 -10.32
N SER A 112 2.25 1.85 -9.37
CA SER A 112 1.07 2.72 -9.25
C SER A 112 0.93 3.71 -10.42
N SER A 113 2.02 3.98 -11.15
CA SER A 113 2.06 4.91 -12.29
C SER A 113 2.61 4.30 -13.59
N SER A 114 3.10 3.06 -13.53
CA SER A 114 3.75 2.37 -14.66
C SER A 114 3.16 0.98 -14.86
N GLN A 115 3.16 0.48 -16.11
CA GLN A 115 2.70 -0.88 -16.42
C GLN A 115 3.74 -1.95 -16.09
N GLN A 116 5.00 -1.56 -15.96
CA GLN A 116 6.11 -2.45 -15.65
C GLN A 116 7.23 -1.72 -14.94
N THR A 117 8.00 -2.45 -14.15
CA THR A 117 9.24 -2.00 -13.51
C THR A 117 10.27 -3.12 -13.51
N GLU A 118 11.53 -2.80 -13.18
CA GLU A 118 12.61 -3.75 -13.07
C GLU A 118 13.26 -3.69 -11.68
N VAL A 119 13.31 -4.83 -11.02
CA VAL A 119 14.09 -5.01 -9.78
C VAL A 119 15.49 -5.44 -10.18
N ASN A 120 16.50 -4.65 -9.82
CA ASN A 120 17.90 -4.95 -10.05
C ASN A 120 18.67 -4.82 -8.73
N LEU A 121 19.04 -5.97 -8.16
CA LEU A 121 19.79 -6.07 -6.90
C LEU A 121 21.14 -6.76 -7.15
N PRO A 122 22.17 -5.99 -7.53
CA PRO A 122 23.51 -6.54 -7.71
C PRO A 122 24.08 -6.99 -6.36
N TYR A 123 24.84 -8.07 -6.39
CA TYR A 123 25.52 -8.63 -5.21
C TYR A 123 24.53 -8.88 -4.05
N ILE A 124 23.38 -9.49 -4.35
CA ILE A 124 22.37 -9.77 -3.33
C ILE A 124 22.86 -10.83 -2.34
N THR A 125 23.64 -11.80 -2.83
CA THR A 125 24.33 -12.82 -2.03
C THR A 125 25.53 -13.34 -2.79
N ALA A 126 26.30 -14.27 -2.19
CA ALA A 126 27.42 -14.95 -2.82
C ALA A 126 27.47 -16.42 -2.41
N ASP A 127 27.97 -17.26 -3.31
CA ASP A 127 28.28 -18.66 -3.05
C ASP A 127 29.72 -19.00 -3.47
N ALA A 128 30.07 -20.30 -3.48
CA ALA A 128 31.39 -20.77 -3.89
C ALA A 128 31.75 -20.40 -5.36
N SER A 129 30.75 -20.14 -6.21
CA SER A 129 30.94 -19.73 -7.60
C SER A 129 31.07 -18.20 -7.78
N GLY A 130 30.93 -17.45 -6.69
CA GLY A 130 31.06 -15.98 -6.68
C GLY A 130 29.78 -15.23 -6.36
N PRO A 131 29.76 -13.91 -6.60
CA PRO A 131 28.60 -13.07 -6.30
C PRO A 131 27.42 -13.41 -7.21
N LYS A 132 26.21 -13.29 -6.65
CA LYS A 132 24.95 -13.48 -7.34
C LYS A 132 24.18 -12.18 -7.40
N HIS A 133 23.44 -11.99 -8.49
CA HIS A 133 22.65 -10.81 -8.77
C HIS A 133 21.19 -11.23 -9.00
N LEU A 134 20.25 -10.41 -8.56
CA LEU A 134 18.83 -10.60 -8.87
C LEU A 134 18.41 -9.51 -9.86
N VAL A 135 17.88 -9.92 -11.01
CA VAL A 135 17.28 -9.02 -12.00
C VAL A 135 15.96 -9.63 -12.44
N VAL A 136 14.86 -8.97 -12.10
CA VAL A 136 13.50 -9.44 -12.40
C VAL A 136 12.66 -8.28 -12.94
N LYS A 137 11.94 -8.53 -14.03
CA LYS A 137 10.91 -7.59 -14.53
C LYS A 137 9.58 -7.92 -13.89
N LEU A 138 8.95 -6.89 -13.34
CA LEU A 138 7.62 -6.95 -12.74
C LEU A 138 6.62 -6.20 -13.63
N THR A 139 5.42 -6.72 -13.73
CA THR A 139 4.33 -6.06 -14.43
C THR A 139 3.18 -5.76 -13.45
N LEU A 140 2.41 -4.73 -13.75
CA LEU A 140 1.26 -4.35 -12.93
C LEU A 140 0.25 -5.49 -12.78
N SER A 141 0.14 -6.38 -13.77
CA SER A 141 -0.73 -7.55 -13.71
C SER A 141 -0.36 -8.56 -12.60
N LEU A 142 0.89 -8.53 -12.12
CA LEU A 142 1.32 -9.38 -11.00
C LEU A 142 0.68 -8.94 -9.67
N ILE A 143 0.38 -7.65 -9.52
CA ILE A 143 -0.24 -7.08 -8.31
C ILE A 143 -1.77 -7.17 -8.38
N HIS A 144 -2.34 -7.22 -9.59
CA HIS A 144 -3.77 -7.41 -9.81
C HIS A 144 -4.13 -8.90 -9.70
N ILE A 145 -4.26 -9.35 -8.50
CA ILE A 145 -4.78 -10.70 -8.23
C ILE A 145 -6.27 -10.60 -7.90
#